data_f6ba5fa80105e21eec3caf546b26a690
#
_entry.id   f6ba5fa80105e21eec3caf546b26a690
#
_cell.length_a   1.000
_cell.length_b   1.000
_cell.length_c   1.000
_cell.angle_alpha   90.00
_cell.angle_beta   90.00
_cell.angle_gamma   90.00
#
_symmetry.space_group_name_H-M   'P 1'
#
loop_
_entity.id
_entity.type
_entity.pdbx_description
1 polymer ?
#
loop_
_entity_poly.entity_id
_entity_poly.type
_entity_poly.pdbx_seq_one_letter_code
_entity_poly.pdbx_strand_id
1 'polypeptide(L)'
;MKQLLFIFLFAGTCSTVYSQDATLTTEEKQELLQASPFNSVYPSSILKSADTYFKAQMGLYSKGAIAEKEAHLVALGTSAATKCQYCIPYHIAELKRLGASEDEIKTAVLIAADIMKMSTLFYGNEFDLGAFKKMLKGE
;
A
#
# COMPACT_ATOMS: atom_id res chain seq x y z
N MET A 1 -45.79 47.09 -26.26
CA MET A 1 -44.72 46.11 -26.59
C MET A 1 -44.53 45.27 -25.38
N LYS A 2 -45.06 43.99 -25.37
CA LYS A 2 -44.96 43.05 -24.26
C LYS A 2 -43.78 42.16 -24.56
N GLN A 3 -42.72 42.22 -23.74
CA GLN A 3 -41.60 41.28 -23.78
C GLN A 3 -41.99 40.00 -22.99
N LEU A 4 -42.05 38.89 -23.69
CA LEU A 4 -42.19 37.57 -23.11
C LEU A 4 -40.80 37.08 -22.64
N LEU A 5 -40.63 36.91 -21.33
CA LEU A 5 -39.45 36.35 -20.72
C LEU A 5 -39.59 34.81 -20.76
N PHE A 6 -38.82 34.13 -21.61
CA PHE A 6 -38.72 32.69 -21.62
C PHE A 6 -37.72 32.24 -20.52
N ILE A 7 -38.24 31.69 -19.43
CA ILE A 7 -37.43 31.03 -18.40
C ILE A 7 -37.20 29.58 -18.87
N PHE A 8 -35.97 29.30 -19.33
CA PHE A 8 -35.54 27.92 -19.55
C PHE A 8 -35.22 27.28 -18.21
N LEU A 9 -36.10 26.39 -17.71
CA LEU A 9 -35.80 25.49 -16.60
C LEU A 9 -34.87 24.39 -17.12
N PHE A 10 -33.59 24.51 -16.81
CA PHE A 10 -32.62 23.42 -17.00
C PHE A 10 -32.81 22.42 -15.84
N ALA A 11 -33.63 21.39 -16.04
CA ALA A 11 -33.70 20.23 -15.15
C ALA A 11 -32.45 19.39 -15.37
N GLY A 12 -31.39 19.73 -14.65
CA GLY A 12 -30.19 18.90 -14.59
C GLY A 12 -30.49 17.57 -13.86
N THR A 13 -30.70 16.49 -14.62
CA THR A 13 -30.72 15.14 -14.07
C THR A 13 -29.29 14.81 -13.67
N CYS A 14 -28.99 14.95 -12.37
CA CYS A 14 -27.77 14.43 -11.77
C CYS A 14 -27.86 12.89 -11.78
N SER A 15 -27.41 12.29 -12.88
CA SER A 15 -27.24 10.84 -12.97
C SER A 15 -26.06 10.49 -12.06
N THR A 16 -26.34 10.07 -10.84
CA THR A 16 -25.34 9.41 -9.99
C THR A 16 -24.99 8.09 -10.69
N VAL A 17 -23.87 8.12 -11.43
CA VAL A 17 -23.24 6.90 -11.92
C VAL A 17 -22.64 6.18 -10.71
N TYR A 18 -23.46 5.45 -9.98
CA TYR A 18 -22.97 4.37 -9.16
C TYR A 18 -22.48 3.31 -10.14
N SER A 19 -21.18 3.21 -10.33
CA SER A 19 -20.56 2.01 -10.90
C SER A 19 -20.85 0.89 -9.91
N GLN A 20 -21.97 0.21 -10.08
CA GLN A 20 -22.15 -1.10 -9.51
C GLN A 20 -21.16 -1.99 -10.27
N ASP A 21 -20.11 -2.45 -9.60
CA ASP A 21 -19.34 -3.60 -10.11
C ASP A 21 -20.37 -4.68 -10.43
N ALA A 22 -20.46 -5.01 -11.73
CA ALA A 22 -21.40 -6.04 -12.19
C ALA A 22 -21.18 -7.28 -11.33
N THR A 23 -22.24 -7.83 -10.79
CA THR A 23 -22.16 -9.03 -9.93
C THR A 23 -21.41 -10.11 -10.70
N LEU A 24 -20.23 -10.51 -10.20
CA LEU A 24 -19.41 -11.55 -10.82
C LEU A 24 -20.22 -12.84 -10.95
N THR A 25 -20.13 -13.49 -12.10
CA THR A 25 -20.66 -14.85 -12.26
C THR A 25 -19.86 -15.81 -11.36
N THR A 26 -20.40 -17.00 -11.14
CA THR A 26 -19.71 -18.03 -10.35
C THR A 26 -18.39 -18.42 -11.02
N GLU A 27 -18.38 -18.50 -12.34
CA GLU A 27 -17.20 -18.83 -13.15
C GLU A 27 -16.13 -17.75 -13.03
N GLU A 28 -16.47 -16.48 -13.24
CA GLU A 28 -15.54 -15.35 -13.10
C GLU A 28 -14.92 -15.29 -11.70
N LYS A 29 -15.74 -15.54 -10.67
CA LYS A 29 -15.26 -15.59 -9.29
C LYS A 29 -14.26 -16.73 -9.10
N GLN A 30 -14.54 -17.92 -9.61
CA GLN A 30 -13.63 -19.06 -9.53
C GLN A 30 -12.31 -18.79 -10.26
N GLU A 31 -12.35 -18.21 -11.45
CA GLU A 31 -11.16 -17.82 -12.20
C GLU A 31 -10.28 -16.85 -11.41
N LEU A 32 -10.87 -15.81 -10.81
CA LEU A 32 -10.12 -14.86 -10.00
C LEU A 32 -9.50 -15.51 -8.76
N LEU A 33 -10.23 -16.42 -8.08
CA LEU A 33 -9.73 -17.14 -6.91
C LEU A 33 -8.60 -18.12 -7.25
N GLN A 34 -8.62 -18.71 -8.45
CA GLN A 34 -7.53 -19.54 -8.94
C GLN A 34 -6.32 -18.74 -9.41
N ALA A 35 -6.53 -17.53 -9.95
CA ALA A 35 -5.46 -16.68 -10.45
C ALA A 35 -4.53 -16.18 -9.34
N SER A 36 -5.05 -16.00 -8.12
CA SER A 36 -4.24 -15.58 -6.96
C SER A 36 -4.86 -16.05 -5.65
N PRO A 37 -4.10 -16.73 -4.78
CA PRO A 37 -4.56 -17.11 -3.45
C PRO A 37 -4.94 -15.89 -2.58
N PHE A 38 -4.35 -14.73 -2.84
CA PHE A 38 -4.65 -13.48 -2.13
C PHE A 38 -6.04 -12.96 -2.42
N ASN A 39 -6.65 -13.35 -3.54
CA ASN A 39 -8.01 -12.94 -3.89
C ASN A 39 -9.05 -13.48 -2.91
N SER A 40 -8.75 -14.56 -2.19
CA SER A 40 -9.65 -15.18 -1.21
C SER A 40 -9.95 -14.29 0.02
N VAL A 41 -9.13 -13.27 0.30
CA VAL A 41 -9.33 -12.36 1.42
C VAL A 41 -10.30 -11.20 1.12
N TYR A 42 -10.69 -11.04 -0.15
CA TYR A 42 -11.56 -9.94 -0.57
C TYR A 42 -13.03 -10.39 -0.69
N PRO A 43 -13.98 -9.53 -0.31
CA PRO A 43 -15.39 -9.79 -0.55
C PRO A 43 -15.70 -9.82 -2.05
N SER A 44 -16.67 -10.67 -2.46
CA SER A 44 -17.00 -10.86 -3.88
C SER A 44 -17.41 -9.58 -4.59
N SER A 45 -17.97 -8.60 -3.87
CA SER A 45 -18.43 -7.32 -4.42
C SER A 45 -17.30 -6.43 -4.97
N ILE A 46 -16.07 -6.63 -4.53
CA ILE A 46 -14.90 -5.85 -4.98
C ILE A 46 -13.77 -6.73 -5.53
N LEU A 47 -14.01 -8.04 -5.68
CA LEU A 47 -12.96 -9.00 -5.99
C LEU A 47 -12.22 -8.69 -7.28
N LYS A 48 -12.91 -8.28 -8.33
CA LYS A 48 -12.30 -7.91 -9.61
C LYS A 48 -11.44 -6.66 -9.51
N SER A 49 -11.95 -5.63 -8.85
CA SER A 49 -11.21 -4.39 -8.61
C SER A 49 -10.01 -4.62 -7.71
N ALA A 50 -10.17 -5.45 -6.67
CA ALA A 50 -9.10 -5.82 -5.75
C ALA A 50 -7.98 -6.61 -6.45
N ASP A 51 -8.31 -7.58 -7.31
CA ASP A 51 -7.33 -8.31 -8.12
C ASP A 51 -6.54 -7.37 -9.04
N THR A 52 -7.24 -6.45 -9.71
CA THR A 52 -6.60 -5.45 -10.57
C THR A 52 -5.67 -4.54 -9.78
N TYR A 53 -6.12 -4.06 -8.63
CA TYR A 53 -5.32 -3.21 -7.73
C TYR A 53 -4.10 -3.96 -7.20
N PHE A 54 -4.27 -5.20 -6.74
CA PHE A 54 -3.18 -6.03 -6.22
C PHE A 54 -2.10 -6.26 -7.28
N LYS A 55 -2.48 -6.59 -8.52
CA LYS A 55 -1.54 -6.73 -9.64
C LYS A 55 -0.78 -5.44 -9.93
N ALA A 56 -1.46 -4.30 -9.91
CA ALA A 56 -0.83 -2.99 -10.08
C ALA A 56 0.14 -2.67 -8.93
N GLN A 57 -0.26 -2.97 -7.68
CA GLN A 57 0.56 -2.75 -6.49
C GLN A 57 1.83 -3.61 -6.48
N MET A 58 1.78 -4.84 -6.97
CA MET A 58 2.97 -5.68 -7.12
C MET A 58 4.00 -5.06 -8.06
N GLY A 59 3.56 -4.27 -9.04
CA GLY A 59 4.45 -3.48 -9.89
C GLY A 59 5.27 -2.40 -9.15
N LEU A 60 4.88 -2.01 -7.94
CA LEU A 60 5.64 -1.06 -7.13
C LEU A 60 7.07 -1.55 -6.85
N TYR A 61 7.24 -2.84 -6.61
CA TYR A 61 8.55 -3.43 -6.32
C TYR A 61 9.46 -3.49 -7.54
N SER A 62 8.92 -3.86 -8.71
CA SER A 62 9.71 -4.07 -9.92
C SER A 62 9.81 -2.84 -10.85
N LYS A 63 8.94 -1.83 -10.67
CA LYS A 63 8.82 -0.66 -11.56
C LYS A 63 8.87 0.67 -10.81
N GLY A 64 9.09 0.65 -9.49
CA GLY A 64 9.22 1.85 -8.67
C GLY A 64 10.52 2.61 -8.96
N ALA A 65 10.69 3.75 -8.28
CA ALA A 65 11.87 4.61 -8.45
C ALA A 65 13.14 4.07 -7.76
N ILE A 66 13.03 3.01 -6.95
CA ILE A 66 14.17 2.32 -6.32
C ILE A 66 14.27 0.91 -6.87
N ALA A 67 15.48 0.35 -6.86
CA ALA A 67 15.69 -0.99 -7.41
C ALA A 67 14.90 -2.05 -6.63
N GLU A 68 14.53 -3.14 -7.30
CA GLU A 68 13.64 -4.16 -6.75
C GLU A 68 14.17 -4.77 -5.45
N LYS A 69 15.47 -5.06 -5.39
CA LYS A 69 16.11 -5.60 -4.18
C LYS A 69 15.98 -4.63 -3.00
N GLU A 70 16.27 -3.35 -3.21
CA GLU A 70 16.17 -2.31 -2.19
C GLU A 70 14.71 -2.10 -1.76
N ALA A 71 13.75 -2.17 -2.67
CA ALA A 71 12.33 -2.11 -2.33
C ALA A 71 11.92 -3.25 -1.41
N HIS A 72 12.42 -4.46 -1.65
CA HIS A 72 12.16 -5.60 -0.76
C HIS A 72 12.91 -5.50 0.57
N LEU A 73 14.10 -4.88 0.65
CA LEU A 73 14.77 -4.59 1.93
C LEU A 73 13.97 -3.60 2.78
N VAL A 74 13.44 -2.51 2.17
CA VAL A 74 12.55 -1.55 2.84
C VAL A 74 11.29 -2.24 3.35
N ALA A 75 10.67 -3.06 2.51
CA ALA A 75 9.46 -3.80 2.88
C ALA A 75 9.72 -4.82 3.99
N LEU A 76 10.88 -5.49 3.99
CA LEU A 76 11.27 -6.40 5.06
C LEU A 76 11.43 -5.66 6.39
N GLY A 77 12.13 -4.53 6.42
CA GLY A 77 12.27 -3.70 7.61
C GLY A 77 10.91 -3.26 8.17
N THR A 78 10.03 -2.77 7.30
CA THR A 78 8.66 -2.40 7.66
C THR A 78 7.87 -3.60 8.21
N SER A 79 7.97 -4.75 7.55
CA SER A 79 7.28 -5.98 7.95
C SER A 79 7.75 -6.48 9.32
N ALA A 80 9.06 -6.39 9.59
CA ALA A 80 9.62 -6.75 10.88
C ALA A 80 9.12 -5.83 12.00
N ALA A 81 9.15 -4.50 11.77
CA ALA A 81 8.66 -3.51 12.72
C ALA A 81 7.16 -3.68 13.04
N THR A 82 6.35 -4.01 12.04
CA THR A 82 4.91 -4.25 12.20
C THR A 82 4.54 -5.69 12.59
N LYS A 83 5.53 -6.58 12.72
CA LYS A 83 5.35 -8.00 13.07
C LYS A 83 4.43 -8.76 12.09
N CYS A 84 4.49 -8.43 10.81
CA CYS A 84 3.68 -9.07 9.77
C CYS A 84 4.18 -10.48 9.47
N GLN A 85 3.53 -11.48 10.03
CA GLN A 85 3.92 -12.90 9.91
C GLN A 85 3.88 -13.43 8.45
N TYR A 86 3.08 -12.83 7.59
CA TYR A 86 2.98 -13.20 6.17
C TYR A 86 3.99 -12.44 5.31
N CYS A 87 4.19 -11.15 5.61
CA CYS A 87 5.06 -10.29 4.81
C CYS A 87 6.54 -10.63 4.99
N ILE A 88 6.97 -10.97 6.22
CA ILE A 88 8.37 -11.29 6.53
C ILE A 88 8.88 -12.45 5.65
N PRO A 89 8.28 -13.65 5.67
CA PRO A 89 8.78 -14.77 4.86
C PRO A 89 8.68 -14.48 3.35
N TYR A 90 7.67 -13.74 2.91
CA TYR A 90 7.54 -13.34 1.51
C TYR A 90 8.71 -12.47 1.07
N HIS A 91 9.01 -11.38 1.79
CA HIS A 91 10.11 -10.49 1.40
C HIS A 91 11.49 -11.13 1.57
N ILE A 92 11.68 -12.04 2.53
CA ILE A 92 12.91 -12.84 2.62
C ILE A 92 13.09 -13.74 1.40
N ALA A 93 12.03 -14.39 0.93
CA ALA A 93 12.08 -15.25 -0.25
C ALA A 93 12.43 -14.44 -1.51
N GLU A 94 11.79 -13.29 -1.70
CA GLU A 94 12.09 -12.39 -2.82
C GLU A 94 13.52 -11.84 -2.76
N LEU A 95 14.00 -11.43 -1.59
CA LEU A 95 15.38 -10.96 -1.41
C LEU A 95 16.39 -12.05 -1.79
N LYS A 96 16.16 -13.30 -1.38
CA LYS A 96 17.01 -14.42 -1.78
C LYS A 96 16.96 -14.65 -3.30
N ARG A 97 15.80 -14.57 -3.92
CA ARG A 97 15.64 -14.65 -5.39
C ARG A 97 16.43 -13.54 -6.10
N LEU A 98 16.48 -12.35 -5.51
CA LEU A 98 17.19 -11.17 -6.04
C LEU A 98 18.67 -11.14 -5.68
N GLY A 99 19.21 -12.19 -5.07
CA GLY A 99 20.62 -12.31 -4.74
C GLY A 99 21.08 -11.48 -3.54
N ALA A 100 20.15 -11.11 -2.64
CA ALA A 100 20.53 -10.46 -1.39
C ALA A 100 21.31 -11.43 -0.50
N SER A 101 22.40 -10.96 0.09
CA SER A 101 23.16 -11.69 1.09
C SER A 101 22.40 -11.77 2.41
N GLU A 102 22.79 -12.75 3.25
CA GLU A 102 22.24 -12.83 4.60
C GLU A 102 22.50 -11.58 5.43
N ASP A 103 23.64 -10.92 5.21
CA ASP A 103 24.01 -9.72 5.95
C ASP A 103 23.19 -8.51 5.51
N GLU A 104 22.84 -8.39 4.22
CA GLU A 104 21.88 -7.35 3.75
C GLU A 104 20.51 -7.54 4.42
N ILE A 105 20.01 -8.79 4.47
CA ILE A 105 18.74 -9.14 5.10
C ILE A 105 18.78 -8.82 6.62
N LYS A 106 19.83 -9.25 7.32
CA LYS A 106 20.00 -8.96 8.76
C LYS A 106 20.12 -7.47 9.02
N THR A 107 20.82 -6.73 8.15
CA THR A 107 20.99 -5.28 8.27
C THR A 107 19.65 -4.56 8.17
N ALA A 108 18.79 -4.91 7.20
CA ALA A 108 17.46 -4.31 7.07
C ALA A 108 16.61 -4.51 8.33
N VAL A 109 16.65 -5.70 8.92
CA VAL A 109 15.93 -6.01 10.16
C VAL A 109 16.53 -5.25 11.35
N LEU A 110 17.85 -5.14 11.43
CA LEU A 110 18.53 -4.41 12.50
C LEU A 110 18.22 -2.90 12.44
N ILE A 111 18.19 -2.30 11.24
CA ILE A 111 17.79 -0.90 11.06
C ILE A 111 16.36 -0.69 11.54
N ALA A 112 15.43 -1.58 11.20
CA ALA A 112 14.06 -1.50 11.69
C ALA A 112 13.98 -1.57 13.23
N ALA A 113 14.74 -2.45 13.86
CA ALA A 113 14.82 -2.58 15.32
C ALA A 113 15.38 -1.30 15.95
N ASP A 114 16.42 -0.68 15.36
CA ASP A 114 17.00 0.56 15.85
C ASP A 114 16.01 1.73 15.77
N ILE A 115 15.31 1.88 14.66
CA ILE A 115 14.26 2.91 14.53
C ILE A 115 13.16 2.71 15.58
N MET A 116 12.72 1.49 15.82
CA MET A 116 11.71 1.19 16.84
C MET A 116 12.22 1.52 18.25
N LYS A 117 13.47 1.17 18.55
CA LYS A 117 14.13 1.53 19.82
C LYS A 117 14.18 3.05 20.02
N MET A 118 14.66 3.78 19.00
CA MET A 118 14.77 5.25 19.07
C MET A 118 13.41 5.91 19.23
N SER A 119 12.41 5.45 18.48
CA SER A 119 11.03 5.91 18.62
C SER A 119 10.53 5.73 20.06
N THR A 120 10.71 4.53 20.63
CA THR A 120 10.29 4.23 22.00
C THR A 120 11.00 5.12 23.03
N LEU A 121 12.31 5.33 22.87
CA LEU A 121 13.08 6.19 23.76
C LEU A 121 12.64 7.66 23.70
N PHE A 122 12.42 8.18 22.50
CA PHE A 122 12.03 9.58 22.33
C PHE A 122 10.60 9.83 22.84
N TYR A 123 9.64 8.99 22.47
CA TYR A 123 8.27 9.15 22.97
C TYR A 123 8.14 8.86 24.46
N GLY A 124 8.80 7.81 24.95
CA GLY A 124 8.72 7.43 26.37
C GLY A 124 9.40 8.40 27.33
N ASN A 125 10.33 9.21 26.84
CA ASN A 125 11.02 10.25 27.63
C ASN A 125 10.57 11.68 27.24
N GLU A 126 9.49 11.83 26.49
CA GLU A 126 8.93 13.12 26.06
C GLU A 126 9.98 14.06 25.43
N PHE A 127 10.87 13.47 24.61
CA PHE A 127 11.96 14.23 23.97
C PHE A 127 11.39 15.32 23.05
N ASP A 128 11.85 16.57 23.23
CA ASP A 128 11.30 17.72 22.51
C ASP A 128 11.59 17.67 21.01
N LEU A 129 10.55 17.50 20.20
CA LEU A 129 10.63 17.44 18.75
C LEU A 129 11.07 18.77 18.12
N GLY A 130 10.75 19.92 18.76
CA GLY A 130 11.15 21.25 18.29
C GLY A 130 12.66 21.44 18.44
N ALA A 131 13.20 21.09 19.61
CA ALA A 131 14.63 21.10 19.88
C ALA A 131 15.38 20.15 18.93
N PHE A 132 14.85 18.95 18.71
CA PHE A 132 15.43 17.99 17.76
C PHE A 132 15.51 18.56 16.34
N LYS A 133 14.42 19.18 15.84
CA LYS A 133 14.41 19.80 14.51
C LYS A 133 15.40 20.95 14.37
N LYS A 134 15.63 21.76 15.42
CA LYS A 134 16.65 22.81 15.44
C LYS A 134 18.05 22.23 15.37
N MET A 135 18.34 21.22 16.19
CA MET A 135 19.61 20.51 16.18
C MET A 135 19.97 19.96 14.79
N LEU A 136 18.99 19.40 14.05
CA LEU A 136 19.20 18.90 12.68
C LEU A 136 19.57 20.01 11.68
N LYS A 137 19.19 21.27 11.96
CA LYS A 137 19.52 22.43 11.14
C LYS A 137 20.83 23.11 11.57
N GLY A 138 21.46 22.66 12.65
CA GLY A 138 22.62 23.32 13.25
C GLY A 138 22.30 24.61 14.01
N GLU A 139 21.06 24.76 14.47
CA GLU A 139 20.56 25.91 15.25
C GLU A 139 20.66 25.67 16.76
#